data_99eb1104c090b9e86d1005efe5611bdc
#
_entry.id   99eb1104c090b9e86d1005efe5611bdc
#
_cell.length_a   1.000
_cell.length_b   1.000
_cell.length_c   1.000
_cell.angle_alpha   90.00
_cell.angle_beta   90.00
_cell.angle_gamma   90.00
#
_symmetry.space_group_name_H-M   'P 1'
#
loop_
_entity.id
_entity.type
_entity.pdbx_description
1 polymer ?
#
loop_
_entity_poly.entity_id
_entity_poly.type
_entity_poly.pdbx_seq_one_letter_code
_entity_poly.pdbx_strand_id
1 'polypeptide(L)'
;MRVLVSNDDGVDAPGIRILAQGLRDAGHEVLVVAPDRDRSGASNSLTLDMPLRTVQVDACTWRVHGTPTDCVHVAITGLLELEPDIVVSGINNTANLGDDVIYSGTVAAAMEGRFLGLPAVAMSLVTRNHDGKHYETAARAAVEIVARLKADPLPADTILNVNVPDVPWDELAGFEVTRLGNRHRAEPCTSIDDPRGRTWWWIGAAGPEQDAGPGTDFHAVRTQHIAITPIHVDLTRYQALEHVASWVGGLEADLKASQA
;
A
#
# COMPACT_ATOMS: atom_id res chain seq x y z
N MET A 1 -11.28 13.61 -13.48
CA MET A 1 -11.47 13.13 -12.09
C MET A 1 -10.62 13.98 -11.19
N ARG A 2 -11.04 14.14 -9.94
CA ARG A 2 -10.21 14.66 -8.85
C ARG A 2 -9.50 13.47 -8.19
N VAL A 3 -8.16 13.47 -8.22
CA VAL A 3 -7.34 12.37 -7.72
C VAL A 3 -6.60 12.84 -6.47
N LEU A 4 -6.80 12.14 -5.35
CA LEU A 4 -5.95 12.30 -4.17
C LEU A 4 -4.72 11.40 -4.31
N VAL A 5 -3.55 12.00 -4.28
CA VAL A 5 -2.27 11.29 -4.31
C VAL A 5 -1.61 11.34 -2.93
N SER A 6 -1.18 10.20 -2.43
CA SER A 6 -0.42 10.05 -1.18
C SER A 6 0.74 9.06 -1.38
N ASN A 7 1.58 8.85 -0.37
CA ASN A 7 2.65 7.85 -0.35
C ASN A 7 3.15 7.62 1.08
N ASP A 8 4.18 6.79 1.25
CA ASP A 8 4.93 6.63 2.50
C ASP A 8 6.38 7.13 2.42
N ASP A 9 6.94 7.33 1.22
CA ASP A 9 8.29 7.89 1.03
C ASP A 9 8.38 9.39 1.39
N GLY A 10 7.25 10.07 1.55
CA GLY A 10 7.14 11.50 1.87
C GLY A 10 6.86 12.38 0.66
N VAL A 11 6.36 13.61 0.93
CA VAL A 11 5.88 14.57 -0.07
C VAL A 11 6.94 15.01 -1.08
N ASP A 12 8.20 14.97 -0.69
CA ASP A 12 9.34 15.41 -1.53
C ASP A 12 9.95 14.25 -2.36
N ALA A 13 9.47 13.02 -2.20
CA ALA A 13 9.96 11.85 -2.91
C ALA A 13 9.76 11.96 -4.44
N PRO A 14 10.67 11.40 -5.26
CA PRO A 14 10.55 11.47 -6.72
C PRO A 14 9.28 10.75 -7.23
N GLY A 15 8.95 9.60 -6.64
CA GLY A 15 7.81 8.78 -7.07
C GLY A 15 6.47 9.52 -7.03
N ILE A 16 6.17 10.22 -5.93
CA ILE A 16 4.90 10.95 -5.79
C ILE A 16 4.82 12.14 -6.74
N ARG A 17 5.95 12.83 -6.98
CA ARG A 17 6.01 13.96 -7.91
C ARG A 17 5.76 13.53 -9.35
N ILE A 18 6.40 12.44 -9.79
CA ILE A 18 6.25 11.91 -11.14
C ILE A 18 4.83 11.36 -11.34
N LEU A 19 4.28 10.65 -10.34
CA LEU A 19 2.88 10.18 -10.36
C LEU A 19 1.89 11.35 -10.50
N ALA A 20 2.02 12.35 -9.63
CA ALA A 20 1.13 13.52 -9.64
C ALA A 20 1.23 14.28 -10.97
N GLN A 21 2.43 14.43 -11.53
CA GLN A 21 2.62 15.08 -12.82
C GLN A 21 1.99 14.28 -13.96
N GLY A 22 2.23 12.97 -14.04
CA GLY A 22 1.64 12.11 -15.06
C GLY A 22 0.10 12.14 -15.06
N LEU A 23 -0.52 12.14 -13.88
CA LEU A 23 -1.97 12.26 -13.74
C LEU A 23 -2.48 13.66 -14.16
N ARG A 24 -1.75 14.75 -13.86
CA ARG A 24 -2.09 16.11 -14.32
C ARG A 24 -2.00 16.23 -15.84
N ASP A 25 -0.96 15.67 -16.44
CA ASP A 25 -0.75 15.68 -17.90
C ASP A 25 -1.85 14.89 -18.61
N ALA A 26 -2.44 13.89 -17.95
CA ALA A 26 -3.61 13.15 -18.41
C ALA A 26 -4.95 13.89 -18.20
N GLY A 27 -4.92 15.14 -17.71
CA GLY A 27 -6.10 16.01 -17.54
C GLY A 27 -6.90 15.75 -16.25
N HIS A 28 -6.28 15.17 -15.21
CA HIS A 28 -6.89 15.03 -13.90
C HIS A 28 -6.59 16.26 -13.01
N GLU A 29 -7.53 16.60 -12.12
CA GLU A 29 -7.28 17.48 -10.98
C GLU A 29 -6.58 16.70 -9.91
N VAL A 30 -5.33 17.04 -9.57
CA VAL A 30 -4.52 16.24 -8.65
C VAL A 30 -4.19 17.03 -7.40
N LEU A 31 -4.60 16.48 -6.26
CA LEU A 31 -4.29 16.95 -4.92
C LEU A 31 -3.28 15.99 -4.29
N VAL A 32 -2.23 16.53 -3.67
CA VAL A 32 -1.18 15.74 -3.03
C VAL A 32 -1.25 15.99 -1.53
N VAL A 33 -1.46 14.93 -0.75
CA VAL A 33 -1.40 14.99 0.72
C VAL A 33 -0.56 13.81 1.21
N ALA A 34 0.64 14.11 1.70
CA ALA A 34 1.63 13.08 1.99
C ALA A 34 2.44 13.38 3.26
N PRO A 35 3.11 12.39 3.85
CA PRO A 35 3.92 12.56 5.03
C PRO A 35 5.07 13.58 4.84
N ASP A 36 5.48 14.18 5.94
CA ASP A 36 6.62 15.13 5.99
C ASP A 36 7.99 14.48 5.72
N ARG A 37 8.07 13.19 5.81
CA ARG A 37 9.29 12.38 5.66
C ARG A 37 8.92 10.94 5.34
N ASP A 38 9.92 10.12 5.08
CA ASP A 38 9.79 8.67 4.94
C ASP A 38 9.14 8.05 6.20
N ARG A 39 8.11 7.26 5.97
CA ARG A 39 7.31 6.49 6.94
C ARG A 39 7.22 5.02 6.56
N SER A 40 8.26 4.49 5.91
CA SER A 40 8.31 3.08 5.53
C SER A 40 8.05 2.16 6.72
N GLY A 41 7.24 1.12 6.51
CA GLY A 41 6.84 0.19 7.56
C GLY A 41 5.79 0.72 8.55
N ALA A 42 5.19 1.89 8.30
CA ALA A 42 4.15 2.45 9.18
C ALA A 42 2.87 1.60 9.21
N SER A 43 2.64 0.77 8.19
CA SER A 43 1.42 -0.05 8.10
C SER A 43 0.13 0.80 8.22
N ASN A 44 -1.00 0.16 8.49
CA ASN A 44 -2.31 0.79 8.64
C ASN A 44 -2.48 1.40 10.04
N SER A 45 -1.71 2.43 10.37
CA SER A 45 -1.75 3.08 11.69
C SER A 45 -2.28 4.51 11.62
N LEU A 46 -3.21 4.84 12.52
CA LEU A 46 -3.71 6.19 12.76
C LEU A 46 -3.05 6.78 14.02
N THR A 47 -2.72 8.06 13.96
CA THR A 47 -2.22 8.83 15.11
C THR A 47 -3.42 9.34 15.92
N LEU A 48 -3.72 8.68 17.04
CA LEU A 48 -4.89 9.02 17.88
C LEU A 48 -4.53 9.69 19.21
N ASP A 49 -3.26 9.73 19.56
CA ASP A 49 -2.74 10.21 20.84
C ASP A 49 -2.30 11.67 20.82
N MET A 50 -2.23 12.30 19.64
CA MET A 50 -1.83 13.69 19.46
C MET A 50 -2.46 14.30 18.19
N PRO A 51 -2.61 15.64 18.14
CA PRO A 51 -3.11 16.31 16.95
C PRO A 51 -2.09 16.25 15.81
N LEU A 52 -2.60 16.13 14.58
CA LEU A 52 -1.81 16.15 13.36
C LEU A 52 -1.58 17.60 12.89
N ARG A 53 -0.36 17.92 12.53
CA ARG A 53 -0.01 19.19 11.90
C ARG A 53 0.02 19.03 10.38
N THR A 54 -0.72 19.89 9.69
CA THR A 54 -0.67 20.01 8.24
C THR A 54 0.03 21.31 7.82
N VAL A 55 0.76 21.29 6.73
CA VAL A 55 1.44 22.46 6.14
C VAL A 55 1.14 22.47 4.65
N GLN A 56 0.49 23.51 4.16
CA GLN A 56 0.30 23.69 2.72
C GLN A 56 1.62 24.09 2.09
N VAL A 57 2.07 23.33 1.09
CA VAL A 57 3.33 23.55 0.36
C VAL A 57 3.07 24.44 -0.86
N ASP A 58 1.99 24.14 -1.58
CA ASP A 58 1.50 24.94 -2.72
C ASP A 58 -0.03 24.81 -2.83
N ALA A 59 -0.63 25.32 -3.91
CA ALA A 59 -2.08 25.35 -4.08
C ALA A 59 -2.75 23.95 -4.06
N CYS A 60 -2.01 22.88 -4.37
CA CYS A 60 -2.51 21.52 -4.52
C CYS A 60 -1.75 20.47 -3.70
N THR A 61 -0.81 20.91 -2.84
CA THR A 61 0.10 20.01 -2.11
C THR A 61 0.13 20.35 -0.61
N TRP A 62 -0.06 19.34 0.22
CA TRP A 62 0.04 19.43 1.68
C TRP A 62 1.00 18.39 2.23
N ARG A 63 1.75 18.81 3.23
CA ARG A 63 2.63 17.99 4.05
C ARG A 63 1.96 17.72 5.39
N VAL A 64 1.92 16.45 5.83
CA VAL A 64 1.32 16.06 7.11
C VAL A 64 2.39 15.44 8.01
N HIS A 65 2.44 15.88 9.27
CA HIS A 65 3.28 15.24 10.29
C HIS A 65 2.58 14.02 10.88
N GLY A 66 2.42 12.98 10.06
CA GLY A 66 1.66 11.77 10.37
C GLY A 66 2.08 10.58 9.52
N THR A 67 1.31 9.51 9.61
CA THR A 67 1.45 8.31 8.78
C THR A 67 0.81 8.51 7.40
N PRO A 68 1.05 7.61 6.43
CA PRO A 68 0.33 7.61 5.15
C PRO A 68 -1.20 7.52 5.32
N THR A 69 -1.66 6.70 6.26
CA THR A 69 -3.08 6.57 6.63
C THR A 69 -3.63 7.90 7.15
N ASP A 70 -2.91 8.57 8.06
CA ASP A 70 -3.29 9.89 8.56
C ASP A 70 -3.43 10.93 7.44
N CYS A 71 -2.55 10.89 6.45
CA CYS A 71 -2.57 11.82 5.32
C CYS A 71 -3.87 11.70 4.52
N VAL A 72 -4.27 10.49 4.17
CA VAL A 72 -5.50 10.23 3.43
C VAL A 72 -6.72 10.53 4.28
N HIS A 73 -6.71 10.12 5.55
CA HIS A 73 -7.81 10.37 6.49
C HIS A 73 -8.08 11.87 6.64
N VAL A 74 -7.04 12.64 6.98
CA VAL A 74 -7.16 14.10 7.17
C VAL A 74 -7.54 14.79 5.88
N ALA A 75 -7.01 14.36 4.73
CA ALA A 75 -7.36 14.93 3.45
C ALA A 75 -8.86 14.85 3.18
N ILE A 76 -9.44 13.66 3.31
CA ILE A 76 -10.84 13.41 2.94
C ILE A 76 -11.81 13.93 3.99
N THR A 77 -11.48 13.79 5.28
CA THR A 77 -12.41 14.09 6.36
C THR A 77 -12.32 15.52 6.91
N GLY A 78 -11.28 16.29 6.55
CA GLY A 78 -11.08 17.59 7.18
C GLY A 78 -10.36 18.65 6.36
N LEU A 79 -9.46 18.29 5.46
CA LEU A 79 -8.59 19.25 4.78
C LEU A 79 -9.16 19.74 3.44
N LEU A 80 -9.76 18.84 2.67
CA LEU A 80 -10.25 19.14 1.33
C LEU A 80 -11.70 19.59 1.38
N GLU A 81 -12.02 20.69 0.68
CA GLU A 81 -13.40 21.20 0.56
C GLU A 81 -14.28 20.30 -0.33
N LEU A 82 -13.67 19.62 -1.28
CA LEU A 82 -14.34 18.75 -2.23
C LEU A 82 -13.72 17.37 -2.19
N GLU A 83 -14.56 16.36 -2.08
CA GLU A 83 -14.17 14.96 -2.03
C GLU A 83 -13.48 14.52 -3.32
N PRO A 84 -12.37 13.77 -3.26
CA PRO A 84 -11.74 13.17 -4.42
C PRO A 84 -12.61 12.03 -4.99
N ASP A 85 -12.41 11.71 -6.26
CA ASP A 85 -13.08 10.59 -6.94
C ASP A 85 -12.33 9.25 -6.73
N ILE A 86 -11.03 9.33 -6.41
CA ILE A 86 -10.14 8.16 -6.27
C ILE A 86 -8.91 8.53 -5.45
N VAL A 87 -8.37 7.55 -4.74
CA VAL A 87 -7.05 7.64 -4.07
C VAL A 87 -6.02 6.82 -4.86
N VAL A 88 -4.89 7.43 -5.19
CA VAL A 88 -3.74 6.77 -5.80
C VAL A 88 -2.52 6.97 -4.89
N SER A 89 -2.06 5.91 -4.27
CA SER A 89 -0.91 5.95 -3.36
C SER A 89 0.36 5.49 -4.07
N GLY A 90 1.44 6.23 -3.94
CA GLY A 90 2.75 5.89 -4.52
C GLY A 90 3.38 7.07 -5.30
N ILE A 91 4.31 6.80 -6.18
CA ILE A 91 4.92 5.49 -6.53
C ILE A 91 5.97 5.14 -5.48
N ASN A 92 5.78 4.01 -4.78
CA ASN A 92 6.73 3.51 -3.80
C ASN A 92 8.03 3.09 -4.47
N ASN A 93 9.16 3.38 -3.81
CA ASN A 93 10.51 3.08 -4.32
C ASN A 93 10.97 1.64 -4.01
N THR A 94 10.05 0.75 -3.67
CA THR A 94 10.26 -0.69 -3.54
C THR A 94 8.98 -1.43 -3.83
N ALA A 95 9.09 -2.74 -4.12
CA ALA A 95 7.93 -3.59 -4.32
C ALA A 95 7.11 -3.79 -3.04
N ASN A 96 5.80 -3.93 -3.20
CA ASN A 96 4.88 -4.40 -2.18
C ASN A 96 4.25 -5.72 -2.65
N LEU A 97 4.97 -6.82 -2.47
CA LEU A 97 4.64 -8.15 -2.97
C LEU A 97 4.34 -9.13 -1.83
N GLY A 98 3.41 -10.05 -2.08
CA GLY A 98 3.07 -11.09 -1.12
C GLY A 98 2.70 -10.54 0.26
N ASP A 99 3.28 -11.14 1.31
CA ASP A 99 3.01 -10.76 2.71
C ASP A 99 3.48 -9.34 3.07
N ASP A 100 4.38 -8.73 2.27
CA ASP A 100 4.91 -7.39 2.52
C ASP A 100 3.80 -6.33 2.50
N VAL A 101 2.68 -6.57 1.80
CA VAL A 101 1.50 -5.69 1.75
C VAL A 101 0.97 -5.32 3.13
N ILE A 102 1.10 -6.21 4.12
CA ILE A 102 0.60 -5.99 5.51
C ILE A 102 1.36 -4.86 6.20
N TYR A 103 2.63 -4.67 5.86
CA TYR A 103 3.50 -3.65 6.47
C TYR A 103 3.61 -2.37 5.63
N SER A 104 3.09 -2.38 4.40
CA SER A 104 3.23 -1.29 3.44
C SER A 104 2.42 -0.05 3.83
N GLY A 105 3.09 1.09 3.95
CA GLY A 105 2.44 2.39 4.09
C GLY A 105 1.76 2.85 2.81
N THR A 106 2.30 2.50 1.64
CA THR A 106 1.69 2.77 0.33
C THR A 106 0.34 2.06 0.21
N VAL A 107 0.29 0.76 0.55
CA VAL A 107 -0.96 -0.02 0.52
C VAL A 107 -1.92 0.49 1.60
N ALA A 108 -1.42 0.86 2.78
CA ALA A 108 -2.22 1.42 3.87
C ALA A 108 -2.94 2.71 3.49
N ALA A 109 -2.28 3.62 2.77
CA ALA A 109 -2.92 4.84 2.26
C ALA A 109 -4.06 4.52 1.26
N ALA A 110 -3.87 3.53 0.39
CA ALA A 110 -4.93 3.07 -0.50
C ALA A 110 -6.08 2.41 0.27
N MET A 111 -5.78 1.60 1.29
CA MET A 111 -6.78 0.99 2.17
C MET A 111 -7.62 2.05 2.88
N GLU A 112 -7.00 3.14 3.36
CA GLU A 112 -7.73 4.24 4.02
C GLU A 112 -8.70 4.92 3.06
N GLY A 113 -8.28 5.18 1.81
CA GLY A 113 -9.17 5.69 0.76
C GLY A 113 -10.38 4.78 0.56
N ARG A 114 -10.17 3.47 0.53
CA ARG A 114 -11.24 2.49 0.42
C ARG A 114 -12.16 2.49 1.66
N PHE A 115 -11.63 2.60 2.87
CA PHE A 115 -12.44 2.70 4.10
C PHE A 115 -13.35 3.92 4.09
N LEU A 116 -12.89 5.02 3.50
CA LEU A 116 -13.66 6.24 3.34
C LEU A 116 -14.56 6.24 2.10
N GLY A 117 -14.72 5.09 1.43
CA GLY A 117 -15.69 4.87 0.37
C GLY A 117 -15.21 5.14 -1.05
N LEU A 118 -13.91 5.38 -1.25
CA LEU A 118 -13.34 5.73 -2.55
C LEU A 118 -12.66 4.55 -3.23
N PRO A 119 -12.69 4.45 -4.57
CA PRO A 119 -11.78 3.57 -5.31
C PRO A 119 -10.32 3.87 -4.94
N ALA A 120 -9.47 2.85 -4.86
CA ALA A 120 -8.09 3.05 -4.43
C ALA A 120 -7.10 2.16 -5.17
N VAL A 121 -5.92 2.73 -5.47
CA VAL A 121 -4.81 2.06 -6.14
C VAL A 121 -3.52 2.34 -5.37
N ALA A 122 -2.77 1.28 -5.06
CA ALA A 122 -1.41 1.36 -4.55
C ALA A 122 -0.42 1.05 -5.68
N MET A 123 0.54 1.95 -5.93
CA MET A 123 1.51 1.87 -7.01
C MET A 123 2.92 1.71 -6.46
N SER A 124 3.64 0.69 -6.88
CA SER A 124 5.02 0.42 -6.48
C SER A 124 5.90 0.16 -7.70
N LEU A 125 7.12 0.68 -7.69
CA LEU A 125 8.17 0.38 -8.64
C LEU A 125 9.06 -0.72 -8.05
N VAL A 126 9.25 -1.83 -8.77
CA VAL A 126 10.04 -2.99 -8.30
C VAL A 126 11.52 -2.69 -8.48
N THR A 127 12.09 -1.96 -7.55
CA THR A 127 13.47 -1.51 -7.61
C THR A 127 14.42 -2.47 -6.89
N ARG A 128 15.70 -2.36 -7.18
CA ARG A 128 16.77 -2.97 -6.40
C ARG A 128 17.47 -1.89 -5.57
N ASN A 129 17.64 -2.13 -4.27
CA ASN A 129 18.38 -1.23 -3.37
C ASN A 129 17.87 0.23 -3.35
N HIS A 130 16.56 0.44 -3.50
CA HIS A 130 15.94 1.79 -3.54
C HIS A 130 16.50 2.70 -4.66
N ASP A 131 17.02 2.14 -5.74
CA ASP A 131 17.57 2.86 -6.89
C ASP A 131 16.64 2.79 -8.10
N GLY A 132 15.41 3.32 -7.95
CA GLY A 132 14.39 3.36 -9.01
C GLY A 132 14.77 4.30 -10.15
N LYS A 133 14.65 3.83 -11.40
CA LYS A 133 15.04 4.56 -12.62
C LYS A 133 13.88 4.90 -13.53
N HIS A 134 12.84 4.06 -13.56
CA HIS A 134 11.74 4.17 -14.53
C HIS A 134 10.40 4.50 -13.84
N TYR A 135 10.39 5.54 -12.99
CA TYR A 135 9.17 6.04 -12.36
C TYR A 135 8.11 6.47 -13.39
N GLU A 136 8.55 6.96 -14.56
CA GLU A 136 7.67 7.36 -15.65
C GLU A 136 6.89 6.15 -16.21
N THR A 137 7.51 4.96 -16.22
CA THR A 137 6.83 3.71 -16.58
C THR A 137 5.69 3.41 -15.61
N ALA A 138 5.94 3.52 -14.31
CA ALA A 138 4.92 3.30 -13.30
C ALA A 138 3.84 4.40 -13.30
N ALA A 139 4.20 5.66 -13.55
CA ALA A 139 3.24 6.75 -13.68
C ALA A 139 2.33 6.55 -14.90
N ARG A 140 2.87 6.11 -16.04
CA ARG A 140 2.09 5.75 -17.21
C ARG A 140 1.12 4.61 -16.93
N ALA A 141 1.57 3.56 -16.22
CA ALA A 141 0.69 2.47 -15.79
C ALA A 141 -0.45 2.97 -14.89
N ALA A 142 -0.17 3.90 -13.97
CA ALA A 142 -1.20 4.51 -13.12
C ALA A 142 -2.23 5.29 -13.94
N VAL A 143 -1.81 6.07 -14.94
CA VAL A 143 -2.70 6.82 -15.85
C VAL A 143 -3.63 5.86 -16.59
N GLU A 144 -3.10 4.79 -17.19
CA GLU A 144 -3.90 3.78 -17.90
C GLU A 144 -4.92 3.09 -16.98
N ILE A 145 -4.51 2.74 -15.74
CA ILE A 145 -5.37 2.11 -14.74
C ILE A 145 -6.48 3.07 -14.29
N VAL A 146 -6.16 4.33 -13.99
CA VAL A 146 -7.16 5.34 -13.58
C VAL A 146 -8.15 5.61 -14.70
N ALA A 147 -7.68 5.70 -15.96
CA ALA A 147 -8.56 5.85 -17.11
C ALA A 147 -9.50 4.64 -17.27
N ARG A 148 -9.00 3.42 -17.07
CA ARG A 148 -9.79 2.19 -17.12
C ARG A 148 -10.81 2.12 -15.99
N LEU A 149 -10.45 2.43 -14.75
CA LEU A 149 -11.36 2.48 -13.60
C LEU A 149 -12.48 3.52 -13.79
N LYS A 150 -12.18 4.66 -14.44
CA LYS A 150 -13.20 5.65 -14.77
C LYS A 150 -14.21 5.13 -15.79
N ALA A 151 -13.77 4.35 -16.78
CA ALA A 151 -14.61 3.83 -17.86
C ALA A 151 -15.40 2.57 -17.43
N ASP A 152 -14.81 1.75 -16.58
CA ASP A 152 -15.32 0.44 -16.17
C ASP A 152 -14.95 0.21 -14.69
N PRO A 153 -15.75 0.72 -13.74
CA PRO A 153 -15.44 0.64 -12.32
C PRO A 153 -15.44 -0.79 -11.79
N LEU A 154 -14.49 -1.09 -10.92
CA LEU A 154 -14.45 -2.35 -10.17
C LEU A 154 -15.43 -2.32 -8.97
N PRO A 155 -15.74 -3.48 -8.36
CA PRO A 155 -16.50 -3.53 -7.12
C PRO A 155 -15.91 -2.62 -6.04
N ALA A 156 -16.78 -1.93 -5.30
CA ALA A 156 -16.40 -0.86 -4.37
C ALA A 156 -15.47 -1.29 -3.21
N ASP A 157 -15.37 -2.60 -2.93
CA ASP A 157 -14.47 -3.16 -1.92
C ASP A 157 -13.09 -3.57 -2.46
N THR A 158 -12.84 -3.34 -3.75
CA THR A 158 -11.59 -3.72 -4.41
C THR A 158 -10.56 -2.59 -4.32
N ILE A 159 -9.37 -2.92 -3.84
CA ILE A 159 -8.16 -2.11 -3.92
C ILE A 159 -7.22 -2.78 -4.93
N LEU A 160 -6.61 -2.02 -5.82
CA LEU A 160 -5.58 -2.55 -6.71
C LEU A 160 -4.20 -2.32 -6.10
N ASN A 161 -3.49 -3.41 -5.79
CA ASN A 161 -2.07 -3.37 -5.49
C ASN A 161 -1.29 -3.63 -6.78
N VAL A 162 -0.57 -2.62 -7.26
CA VAL A 162 0.09 -2.63 -8.57
C VAL A 162 1.60 -2.54 -8.37
N ASN A 163 2.32 -3.53 -8.89
CA ASN A 163 3.78 -3.56 -8.86
C ASN A 163 4.32 -3.54 -10.29
N VAL A 164 5.12 -2.52 -10.61
CA VAL A 164 5.64 -2.25 -11.95
C VAL A 164 7.13 -2.59 -11.99
N PRO A 165 7.61 -3.45 -12.90
CA PRO A 165 9.04 -3.68 -13.10
C PRO A 165 9.78 -2.37 -13.41
N ASP A 166 10.98 -2.20 -12.86
CA ASP A 166 11.83 -1.01 -13.09
C ASP A 166 12.56 -1.10 -14.44
N VAL A 167 11.79 -1.04 -15.53
CA VAL A 167 12.27 -1.09 -16.91
C VAL A 167 11.58 -0.02 -17.77
N PRO A 168 12.14 0.33 -18.95
CA PRO A 168 11.43 1.14 -19.93
C PRO A 168 10.07 0.52 -20.31
N TRP A 169 9.11 1.35 -20.69
CA TRP A 169 7.76 0.91 -21.04
C TRP A 169 7.70 -0.14 -22.15
N ASP A 170 8.54 -0.03 -23.12
CA ASP A 170 8.63 -0.93 -24.29
C ASP A 170 9.29 -2.28 -23.97
N GLU A 171 9.92 -2.42 -22.83
CA GLU A 171 10.47 -3.69 -22.33
C GLU A 171 9.47 -4.47 -21.46
N LEU A 172 8.32 -3.88 -21.12
CA LEU A 172 7.27 -4.57 -20.37
C LEU A 172 6.62 -5.66 -21.23
N ALA A 173 6.38 -6.82 -20.64
CA ALA A 173 5.67 -7.93 -21.28
C ALA A 173 4.15 -7.74 -21.30
N GLY A 174 3.62 -6.81 -20.48
CA GLY A 174 2.20 -6.47 -20.40
C GLY A 174 1.69 -6.35 -18.97
N PHE A 175 0.37 -6.51 -18.80
CA PHE A 175 -0.31 -6.52 -17.51
C PHE A 175 -0.74 -7.95 -17.18
N GLU A 176 -0.59 -8.35 -15.92
CA GLU A 176 -1.03 -9.66 -15.43
C GLU A 176 -1.85 -9.50 -14.14
N VAL A 177 -3.03 -10.12 -14.10
CA VAL A 177 -3.83 -10.22 -12.87
C VAL A 177 -3.23 -11.32 -12.01
N THR A 178 -2.91 -10.98 -10.78
CA THR A 178 -2.18 -11.87 -9.87
C THR A 178 -2.90 -12.05 -8.55
N ARG A 179 -2.48 -13.05 -7.80
CA ARG A 179 -2.70 -13.18 -6.37
C ARG A 179 -1.42 -12.82 -5.62
N LEU A 180 -1.54 -12.49 -4.34
CA LEU A 180 -0.38 -12.37 -3.48
C LEU A 180 0.32 -13.72 -3.36
N GLY A 181 1.64 -13.72 -3.50
CA GLY A 181 2.48 -14.83 -3.08
C GLY A 181 2.74 -14.78 -1.58
N ASN A 182 3.73 -15.53 -1.08
CA ASN A 182 4.20 -15.42 0.28
C ASN A 182 5.72 -15.63 0.40
N ARG A 183 6.26 -15.26 1.55
CA ARG A 183 7.67 -15.45 1.88
C ARG A 183 7.87 -16.53 2.94
N HIS A 184 9.07 -17.07 3.01
CA HIS A 184 9.55 -17.82 4.18
C HIS A 184 9.66 -16.88 5.40
N ARG A 185 9.86 -17.48 6.56
CA ARG A 185 10.12 -16.75 7.79
C ARG A 185 11.24 -15.72 7.59
N ALA A 186 11.04 -14.52 8.16
CA ALA A 186 12.04 -13.45 8.15
C ALA A 186 13.37 -13.89 8.80
N GLU A 187 14.45 -13.25 8.37
CA GLU A 187 15.77 -13.44 8.98
C GLU A 187 15.77 -13.03 10.46
N PRO A 188 16.60 -13.63 11.31
CA PRO A 188 16.71 -13.27 12.72
C PRO A 188 17.08 -11.80 12.90
N CYS A 189 16.59 -11.20 14.00
CA CYS A 189 17.05 -9.89 14.43
C CYS A 189 18.53 -9.90 14.79
N THR A 190 19.23 -8.80 14.48
CA THR A 190 20.64 -8.60 14.81
C THR A 190 20.76 -7.58 15.94
N SER A 191 21.52 -7.92 16.97
CA SER A 191 21.79 -7.00 18.09
C SER A 191 23.09 -6.22 17.87
N ILE A 192 23.12 -5.00 18.40
CA ILE A 192 24.30 -4.13 18.47
C ILE A 192 24.28 -3.40 19.81
N ASP A 193 25.43 -3.30 20.47
CA ASP A 193 25.56 -2.52 21.70
C ASP A 193 26.01 -1.08 21.38
N ASP A 194 25.38 -0.11 22.04
CA ASP A 194 25.81 1.29 21.96
C ASP A 194 27.08 1.53 22.82
N PRO A 195 27.76 2.69 22.69
CA PRO A 195 28.95 3.00 23.48
C PRO A 195 28.75 3.02 24.99
N ARG A 196 27.51 2.95 25.48
CA ARG A 196 27.14 2.88 26.89
C ARG A 196 26.75 1.45 27.37
N GLY A 197 26.94 0.44 26.47
CA GLY A 197 26.62 -0.95 26.76
C GLY A 197 25.12 -1.28 26.74
N ARG A 198 24.28 -0.45 26.07
CA ARG A 198 22.85 -0.74 25.92
C ARG A 198 22.65 -1.48 24.61
N THR A 199 21.96 -2.62 24.64
CA THR A 199 21.68 -3.45 23.47
C THR A 199 20.52 -2.87 22.67
N TRP A 200 20.72 -2.74 21.38
CA TRP A 200 19.73 -2.36 20.37
C TRP A 200 19.53 -3.51 19.40
N TRP A 201 18.36 -3.57 18.79
CA TRP A 201 18.01 -4.64 17.87
C TRP A 201 17.59 -4.09 16.51
N TRP A 202 18.12 -4.66 15.45
CA TRP A 202 17.65 -4.46 14.09
C TRP A 202 16.72 -5.61 13.72
N ILE A 203 15.54 -5.28 13.16
CA ILE A 203 14.65 -6.28 12.59
C ILE A 203 15.35 -6.88 11.38
N GLY A 204 15.34 -8.21 11.28
CA GLY A 204 15.94 -8.93 10.16
C GLY A 204 15.21 -8.67 8.85
N ALA A 205 15.90 -8.95 7.75
CA ALA A 205 15.31 -8.81 6.42
C ALA A 205 14.11 -9.75 6.24
N ALA A 206 13.20 -9.39 5.35
CA ALA A 206 12.14 -10.29 4.91
C ALA A 206 12.74 -11.60 4.39
N GLY A 207 12.07 -12.72 4.66
CA GLY A 207 12.52 -14.02 4.18
C GLY A 207 12.49 -14.13 2.65
N PRO A 208 13.18 -15.13 2.08
CA PRO A 208 13.13 -15.39 0.65
C PRO A 208 11.71 -15.76 0.20
N GLU A 209 11.46 -15.64 -1.09
CA GLU A 209 10.20 -16.04 -1.71
C GLU A 209 9.92 -17.54 -1.46
N GLN A 210 8.70 -17.88 -1.07
CA GLN A 210 8.25 -19.27 -0.86
C GLN A 210 7.23 -19.68 -1.92
N ASP A 211 6.09 -18.96 -1.97
CA ASP A 211 5.10 -19.11 -3.03
C ASP A 211 5.27 -17.97 -4.04
N ALA A 212 6.05 -18.24 -5.09
CA ALA A 212 6.42 -17.27 -6.10
C ALA A 212 6.32 -17.85 -7.52
N GLY A 213 5.47 -18.87 -7.70
CA GLY A 213 5.22 -19.54 -8.98
C GLY A 213 4.23 -18.76 -9.87
N PRO A 214 3.89 -19.31 -11.07
CA PRO A 214 2.93 -18.69 -11.98
C PRO A 214 1.61 -18.29 -11.30
N GLY A 215 1.09 -17.10 -11.68
CA GLY A 215 -0.11 -16.51 -11.10
C GLY A 215 0.11 -15.71 -9.81
N THR A 216 1.35 -15.66 -9.27
CA THR A 216 1.71 -14.78 -8.17
C THR A 216 2.26 -13.44 -8.67
N ASP A 217 2.16 -12.42 -7.84
CA ASP A 217 2.75 -11.10 -8.04
C ASP A 217 4.29 -11.17 -8.19
N PHE A 218 4.98 -12.02 -7.42
CA PHE A 218 6.42 -12.30 -7.57
C PHE A 218 6.76 -12.81 -8.97
N HIS A 219 5.98 -13.75 -9.51
CA HIS A 219 6.22 -14.31 -10.82
C HIS A 219 6.01 -13.27 -11.93
N ALA A 220 4.92 -12.53 -11.87
CA ALA A 220 4.58 -11.51 -12.87
C ALA A 220 5.70 -10.48 -13.01
N VAL A 221 6.16 -9.88 -11.89
CA VAL A 221 7.24 -8.87 -11.95
C VAL A 221 8.56 -9.45 -12.43
N ARG A 222 8.86 -10.70 -12.11
CA ARG A 222 10.07 -11.41 -12.58
C ARG A 222 10.07 -11.66 -14.08
N THR A 223 8.87 -11.84 -14.66
CA THR A 223 8.65 -12.01 -16.10
C THR A 223 8.30 -10.70 -16.81
N GLN A 224 8.62 -9.56 -16.18
CA GLN A 224 8.45 -8.21 -16.72
C GLN A 224 6.99 -7.81 -17.00
N HIS A 225 6.02 -8.45 -16.33
CA HIS A 225 4.63 -8.01 -16.34
C HIS A 225 4.36 -7.03 -15.18
N ILE A 226 3.51 -6.05 -15.43
CA ILE A 226 2.91 -5.25 -14.38
C ILE A 226 1.94 -6.16 -13.62
N ALA A 227 2.26 -6.46 -12.36
CA ALA A 227 1.40 -7.26 -11.50
C ALA A 227 0.26 -6.40 -10.97
N ILE A 228 -0.99 -6.83 -11.20
CA ILE A 228 -2.20 -6.21 -10.64
C ILE A 228 -2.88 -7.21 -9.73
N THR A 229 -2.73 -7.03 -8.44
CA THR A 229 -3.37 -7.88 -7.43
C THR A 229 -4.58 -7.17 -6.84
N PRO A 230 -5.82 -7.64 -7.08
CA PRO A 230 -6.98 -7.15 -6.37
C PRO A 230 -6.91 -7.61 -4.92
N ILE A 231 -6.96 -6.67 -3.98
CA ILE A 231 -6.97 -6.95 -2.54
C ILE A 231 -8.19 -6.30 -1.88
N HIS A 232 -8.57 -6.78 -0.72
CA HIS A 232 -9.62 -6.21 0.12
C HIS A 232 -9.23 -6.27 1.60
N VAL A 233 -9.96 -5.52 2.43
CA VAL A 233 -9.62 -5.38 3.86
C VAL A 233 -10.36 -6.35 4.79
N ASP A 234 -11.24 -7.19 4.26
CA ASP A 234 -11.91 -8.21 5.07
C ASP A 234 -10.95 -9.37 5.37
N LEU A 235 -10.52 -9.46 6.62
CA LEU A 235 -9.61 -10.48 7.12
C LEU A 235 -10.33 -11.73 7.64
N THR A 236 -11.65 -11.81 7.51
CA THR A 236 -12.44 -12.94 7.99
C THR A 236 -12.18 -14.19 7.15
N ARG A 237 -11.70 -15.25 7.79
CA ARG A 237 -11.55 -16.55 7.11
C ARG A 237 -12.89 -17.30 7.09
N TYR A 238 -13.75 -16.94 6.16
CA TYR A 238 -15.11 -17.49 6.05
C TYR A 238 -15.17 -19.02 6.02
N GLN A 239 -14.21 -19.66 5.33
CA GLN A 239 -14.14 -21.14 5.26
C GLN A 239 -13.85 -21.81 6.61
N ALA A 240 -13.41 -21.07 7.61
CA ALA A 240 -13.12 -21.61 8.95
C ALA A 240 -14.29 -21.44 9.93
N LEU A 241 -15.33 -20.66 9.61
CA LEU A 241 -16.39 -20.30 10.55
C LEU A 241 -17.12 -21.53 11.12
N GLU A 242 -17.50 -22.47 10.27
CA GLU A 242 -18.20 -23.69 10.74
C GLU A 242 -17.32 -24.55 11.66
N HIS A 243 -16.04 -24.69 11.32
CA HIS A 243 -15.10 -25.43 12.15
C HIS A 243 -14.90 -24.75 13.51
N VAL A 244 -14.71 -23.44 13.53
CA VAL A 244 -14.55 -22.65 14.76
C VAL A 244 -15.83 -22.68 15.59
N ALA A 245 -17.02 -22.63 14.97
CA ALA A 245 -18.30 -22.74 15.69
C ALA A 245 -18.43 -24.09 16.40
N SER A 246 -18.04 -25.18 15.74
CA SER A 246 -18.03 -26.51 16.39
C SER A 246 -17.04 -26.58 17.56
N TRP A 247 -15.86 -25.99 17.41
CA TRP A 247 -14.84 -25.94 18.47
C TRP A 247 -15.32 -25.11 19.69
N VAL A 248 -15.99 -23.98 19.46
CA VAL A 248 -16.61 -23.14 20.50
C VAL A 248 -17.71 -23.91 21.25
N GLY A 249 -18.52 -24.71 20.53
CA GLY A 249 -19.54 -25.56 21.16
C GLY A 249 -18.95 -26.54 22.19
N GLY A 250 -17.73 -27.05 21.96
CA GLY A 250 -16.98 -27.84 22.94
C GLY A 250 -16.63 -27.04 24.20
N LEU A 251 -16.13 -25.81 24.04
CA LEU A 251 -15.82 -24.94 25.17
C LEU A 251 -17.04 -24.59 26.03
N GLU A 252 -18.19 -24.38 25.42
CA GLU A 252 -19.45 -24.12 26.13
C GLU A 252 -19.89 -25.33 26.97
N ALA A 253 -19.71 -26.57 26.46
CA ALA A 253 -19.99 -27.78 27.22
C ALA A 253 -19.07 -27.92 28.44
N ASP A 254 -17.77 -27.67 28.28
CA ASP A 254 -16.78 -27.71 29.36
C ASP A 254 -17.06 -26.63 30.42
N LEU A 255 -17.45 -25.41 30.00
CA LEU A 255 -17.83 -24.33 30.92
C LEU A 255 -19.04 -24.72 31.79
N LYS A 256 -20.09 -25.32 31.19
CA LYS A 256 -21.27 -25.79 31.92
C LYS A 256 -20.92 -26.90 32.91
N ALA A 257 -20.05 -27.83 32.50
CA ALA A 257 -19.61 -28.92 33.35
C ALA A 257 -18.79 -28.43 34.58
N SER A 258 -18.03 -27.34 34.46
CA SER A 258 -17.26 -26.77 35.55
C SER A 258 -18.07 -25.92 36.53
N GLN A 259 -19.30 -25.55 36.18
CA GLN A 259 -20.26 -24.79 37.01
C GLN A 259 -21.28 -25.67 37.76
N ALA A 260 -21.32 -26.96 37.43
CA ALA A 260 -22.20 -27.96 38.07
C ALA A 260 -21.48 -28.74 39.17
#